data_9369637f514dfa97cd3ac46f0bbd3e1c
#
_entry.id   9369637f514dfa97cd3ac46f0bbd3e1c
#
_cell.length_a   1.000
_cell.length_b   1.000
_cell.length_c   1.000
_cell.angle_alpha   90.00
_cell.angle_beta   90.00
_cell.angle_gamma   90.00
#
_symmetry.space_group_name_H-M   'P 1'
#
loop_
_entity.id
_entity.type
_entity.pdbx_description
1 polymer ?
#
loop_
_entity_poly.entity_id
_entity_poly.type
_entity_poly.pdbx_seq_one_letter_code
_entity_poly.pdbx_strand_id
1 'polypeptide(L)'
;PILQTLSAFHTALNFMQHGFHWEEHEVLEAIWMNTAQNSIERLCTQCIIHLANANLKHIMKRKTATQKIMKNANALSAEIGRRAPNSVALTEIQKLFLKYAL
;
A
#
# COMPACT_ATOMS: atom_id res chain seq x y z
N PRO A 1 15.78 -0.96 5.48
CA PRO A 1 15.81 0.38 4.91
C PRO A 1 14.59 0.63 4.01
N ILE A 2 14.14 1.85 3.96
CA ILE A 2 12.93 2.23 3.22
C ILE A 2 13.05 1.92 1.72
N LEU A 3 14.23 2.06 1.13
CA LEU A 3 14.40 1.81 -0.30
C LEU A 3 14.14 0.34 -0.67
N GLN A 4 14.59 -0.60 0.16
CA GLN A 4 14.31 -2.02 -0.05
C GLN A 4 12.82 -2.32 0.12
N THR A 5 12.18 -1.69 1.10
CA THR A 5 10.75 -1.82 1.32
C THR A 5 9.95 -1.29 0.14
N LEU A 6 10.35 -0.15 -0.43
CA LEU A 6 9.70 0.43 -1.61
C LEU A 6 9.82 -0.49 -2.82
N SER A 7 10.98 -1.09 -3.03
CA SER A 7 11.19 -2.06 -4.12
C SER A 7 10.24 -3.26 -3.94
N ALA A 8 10.08 -3.75 -2.72
CA ALA A 8 9.16 -4.85 -2.43
C ALA A 8 7.69 -4.44 -2.65
N PHE A 9 7.33 -3.20 -2.36
CA PHE A 9 5.98 -2.69 -2.68
C PHE A 9 5.72 -2.73 -4.17
N HIS A 10 6.69 -2.30 -5.00
CA HIS A 10 6.55 -2.38 -6.46
C HIS A 10 6.36 -3.82 -6.91
N THR A 11 7.12 -4.75 -6.36
CA THR A 11 6.98 -6.18 -6.67
C THR A 11 5.58 -6.68 -6.34
N ALA A 12 5.09 -6.37 -5.14
CA ALA A 12 3.76 -6.80 -4.70
C ALA A 12 2.66 -6.24 -5.61
N LEU A 13 2.73 -4.94 -5.92
CA LEU A 13 1.71 -4.30 -6.75
C LEU A 13 1.77 -4.78 -8.20
N ASN A 14 2.96 -5.14 -8.69
CA ASN A 14 3.10 -5.76 -10.00
C ASN A 14 2.43 -7.13 -10.04
N PHE A 15 2.61 -7.94 -9.01
CA PHE A 15 1.87 -9.21 -8.87
C PHE A 15 0.37 -8.98 -8.89
N MET A 16 -0.09 -7.98 -8.15
CA MET A 16 -1.51 -7.62 -8.09
C MET A 16 -2.07 -7.30 -9.49
N GLN A 17 -1.34 -6.50 -10.28
CA GLN A 17 -1.78 -6.13 -11.63
C GLN A 17 -1.92 -7.33 -12.56
N HIS A 18 -1.12 -8.37 -12.33
CA HIS A 18 -1.16 -9.59 -13.14
C HIS A 18 -2.11 -10.65 -12.59
N GLY A 19 -2.89 -10.31 -11.56
CA GLY A 19 -3.84 -11.24 -10.95
C GLY A 19 -3.24 -12.22 -9.96
N PHE A 20 -1.97 -12.06 -9.59
CA PHE A 20 -1.27 -12.93 -8.65
C PHE A 20 -1.49 -12.43 -7.20
N HIS A 21 -2.73 -12.53 -6.73
CA HIS A 21 -3.11 -11.98 -5.40
C HIS A 21 -2.47 -12.76 -4.25
N TRP A 22 -2.24 -14.06 -4.41
CA TRP A 22 -1.55 -14.85 -3.39
C TRP A 22 -0.12 -14.36 -3.20
N GLU A 23 0.63 -14.22 -4.30
CA GLU A 23 2.01 -13.75 -4.28
C GLU A 23 2.11 -12.34 -3.74
N GLU A 24 1.19 -11.44 -4.13
CA GLU A 24 1.11 -10.08 -3.62
C GLU A 24 0.92 -10.10 -2.10
N HIS A 25 -0.01 -10.89 -1.60
CA HIS A 25 -0.30 -11.01 -0.18
C HIS A 25 0.92 -11.51 0.60
N GLU A 26 1.60 -12.55 0.09
CA GLU A 26 2.79 -13.10 0.73
C GLU A 26 3.91 -12.06 0.87
N VAL A 27 4.15 -11.27 -0.19
CA VAL A 27 5.18 -10.22 -0.15
C VAL A 27 4.82 -9.16 0.88
N LEU A 28 3.58 -8.67 0.87
CA LEU A 28 3.15 -7.61 1.80
C LEU A 28 3.12 -8.09 3.24
N GLU A 29 2.70 -9.32 3.49
CA GLU A 29 2.71 -9.89 4.84
C GLU A 29 4.13 -10.01 5.38
N ALA A 30 5.07 -10.47 4.55
CA ALA A 30 6.47 -10.58 4.95
C ALA A 30 7.06 -9.21 5.32
N ILE A 31 6.73 -8.16 4.55
CA ILE A 31 7.16 -6.80 4.88
C ILE A 31 6.53 -6.38 6.22
N TRP A 32 5.23 -6.55 6.36
CA TRP A 32 4.49 -6.17 7.56
C TRP A 32 5.10 -6.77 8.83
N MET A 33 5.41 -8.07 8.80
CA MET A 33 5.96 -8.78 9.95
C MET A 33 7.35 -8.28 10.34
N ASN A 34 8.06 -7.60 9.46
CA ASN A 34 9.39 -7.07 9.72
C ASN A 34 9.39 -5.57 10.04
N THR A 35 8.23 -4.93 10.18
CA THR A 35 8.15 -3.52 10.55
C THR A 35 7.95 -3.36 12.06
N ALA A 36 8.53 -2.30 12.62
CA ALA A 36 8.33 -1.95 14.02
C ALA A 36 6.96 -1.29 14.22
N GLN A 37 6.34 -1.53 15.39
CA GLN A 37 5.07 -0.87 15.73
C GLN A 37 5.23 0.65 15.69
N ASN A 38 4.19 1.34 15.20
CA ASN A 38 4.12 2.80 15.11
C ASN A 38 5.20 3.42 14.23
N SER A 39 5.92 2.62 13.43
CA SER A 39 6.92 3.16 12.51
C SER A 39 6.27 3.69 11.23
N ILE A 40 6.97 4.60 10.56
CA ILE A 40 6.56 5.08 9.24
C ILE A 40 6.52 3.94 8.24
N GLU A 41 7.46 2.99 8.32
CA GLU A 41 7.47 1.81 7.44
C GLU A 41 6.21 0.98 7.61
N ARG A 42 5.73 0.80 8.85
CA ARG A 42 4.49 0.07 9.11
C ARG A 42 3.28 0.80 8.53
N LEU A 43 3.22 2.13 8.68
CA LEU A 43 2.15 2.92 8.07
C LEU A 43 2.16 2.80 6.55
N CYS A 44 3.33 2.89 5.93
CA CYS A 44 3.47 2.73 4.49
C CYS A 44 3.00 1.34 4.04
N THR A 45 3.42 0.29 4.74
CA THR A 45 3.03 -1.08 4.42
C THR A 45 1.51 -1.25 4.53
N GLN A 46 0.92 -0.74 5.61
CA GLN A 46 -0.53 -0.80 5.78
C GLN A 46 -1.27 -0.06 4.68
N CYS A 47 -0.76 1.10 4.27
CA CYS A 47 -1.29 1.88 3.18
C CYS A 47 -1.32 1.07 1.87
N ILE A 48 -0.23 0.38 1.56
CA ILE A 48 -0.11 -0.44 0.35
C ILE A 48 -1.00 -1.68 0.43
N ILE A 49 -1.12 -2.29 1.61
CA ILE A 49 -2.05 -3.42 1.81
C ILE A 49 -3.48 -2.97 1.49
N HIS A 50 -3.89 -1.80 1.97
CA HIS A 50 -5.23 -1.28 1.66
C HIS A 50 -5.39 -0.98 0.17
N LEU A 51 -4.38 -0.42 -0.49
CA LEU A 51 -4.43 -0.17 -1.93
C LEU A 51 -4.63 -1.49 -2.70
N ALA A 52 -3.87 -2.53 -2.36
CA ALA A 52 -4.00 -3.83 -2.99
C ALA A 52 -5.38 -4.46 -2.74
N ASN A 53 -5.88 -4.36 -1.51
CA ASN A 53 -7.21 -4.88 -1.17
C ASN A 53 -8.32 -4.13 -1.90
N ALA A 54 -8.19 -2.82 -2.05
CA ALA A 54 -9.15 -2.01 -2.81
C ALA A 54 -9.19 -2.46 -4.27
N ASN A 55 -8.02 -2.71 -4.87
CA ASN A 55 -7.95 -3.22 -6.24
C ASN A 55 -8.65 -4.58 -6.38
N LEU A 56 -8.44 -5.47 -5.42
CA LEU A 56 -9.12 -6.77 -5.42
C LEU A 56 -10.64 -6.62 -5.34
N LYS A 57 -11.13 -5.77 -4.44
CA LYS A 57 -12.58 -5.52 -4.30
C LYS A 57 -13.15 -4.87 -5.56
N HIS A 58 -12.38 -4.01 -6.22
CA HIS A 58 -12.78 -3.40 -7.48
C HIS A 58 -12.96 -4.46 -8.57
N ILE A 59 -12.00 -5.39 -8.70
CA ILE A 59 -12.09 -6.51 -9.65
C ILE A 59 -13.32 -7.36 -9.36
N MET A 60 -13.64 -7.57 -8.08
CA MET A 60 -14.83 -8.30 -7.65
C MET A 60 -16.12 -7.51 -7.81
N LYS A 61 -16.06 -6.30 -8.33
CA LYS A 61 -17.19 -5.39 -8.53
C LYS A 61 -17.92 -5.04 -7.22
N ARG A 62 -17.17 -4.96 -6.13
CA ARG A 62 -17.67 -4.57 -4.82
C ARG A 62 -17.39 -3.08 -4.58
N LYS A 63 -18.22 -2.24 -5.18
CA LYS A 63 -18.01 -0.79 -5.20
C LYS A 63 -17.93 -0.18 -3.80
N THR A 64 -18.87 -0.52 -2.92
CA THR A 64 -18.92 0.05 -1.57
C THR A 64 -17.68 -0.34 -0.76
N ALA A 65 -17.29 -1.62 -0.81
CA ALA A 65 -16.08 -2.09 -0.13
C ALA A 65 -14.83 -1.41 -0.68
N THR A 66 -14.74 -1.26 -2.01
CA THR A 66 -13.63 -0.57 -2.67
C THR A 66 -13.49 0.86 -2.16
N GLN A 67 -14.58 1.62 -2.13
CA GLN A 67 -14.58 3.02 -1.69
C GLN A 67 -14.18 3.14 -0.22
N LYS A 68 -14.68 2.25 0.63
CA LYS A 68 -14.37 2.26 2.06
C LYS A 68 -12.88 1.99 2.29
N ILE A 69 -12.32 1.00 1.61
CA ILE A 69 -10.91 0.64 1.75
C ILE A 69 -10.02 1.75 1.21
N MET A 70 -10.37 2.36 0.06
CA MET A 70 -9.61 3.49 -0.48
C MET A 70 -9.64 4.70 0.45
N LYS A 71 -10.75 4.94 1.12
CA LYS A 71 -10.82 6.01 2.12
C LYS A 71 -9.83 5.75 3.25
N ASN A 72 -9.72 4.51 3.72
CA ASN A 72 -8.75 4.14 4.75
C ASN A 72 -7.31 4.31 4.24
N ALA A 73 -7.02 3.89 3.01
CA ALA A 73 -5.70 4.06 2.41
C ALA A 73 -5.31 5.53 2.32
N ASN A 74 -6.23 6.39 1.90
CA ASN A 74 -5.99 7.83 1.80
C ASN A 74 -5.76 8.46 3.18
N ALA A 75 -6.48 8.01 4.20
CA ALA A 75 -6.29 8.49 5.57
C ALA A 75 -4.90 8.12 6.09
N LEU A 76 -4.41 6.93 5.79
CA LEU A 76 -3.06 6.50 6.17
C LEU A 76 -1.99 7.30 5.43
N SER A 77 -2.20 7.59 4.15
CA SER A 77 -1.29 8.44 3.38
C SER A 77 -1.21 9.84 3.99
N ALA A 78 -2.34 10.41 4.41
CA ALA A 78 -2.38 11.70 5.07
C ALA A 78 -1.62 11.66 6.41
N GLU A 79 -1.74 10.57 7.15
CA GLU A 79 -1.02 10.39 8.41
C GLU A 79 0.50 10.34 8.19
N ILE A 80 0.94 9.65 7.15
CA ILE A 80 2.37 9.62 6.76
C ILE A 80 2.84 11.04 6.46
N GLY A 81 2.06 11.80 5.71
CA GLY A 81 2.38 13.20 5.38
C GLY A 81 2.48 14.09 6.62
N ARG A 82 1.64 13.86 7.62
CA ARG A 82 1.67 14.61 8.88
C ARG A 82 2.89 14.28 9.71
N ARG A 83 3.28 12.99 9.78
CA ARG A 83 4.41 12.53 10.58
C ARG A 83 5.76 12.76 9.92
N ALA A 84 5.81 12.66 8.60
CA ALA A 84 7.06 12.72 7.84
C ALA A 84 6.87 13.55 6.58
N PRO A 85 6.58 14.88 6.73
CA PRO A 85 6.41 15.75 5.57
C PRO A 85 7.71 15.81 4.76
N ASN A 86 7.58 15.90 3.44
CA ASN A 86 8.72 15.96 2.50
C ASN A 86 9.64 14.74 2.56
N SER A 87 9.17 13.63 3.10
CA SER A 87 9.97 12.41 3.16
C SER A 87 9.97 11.67 1.83
N VAL A 88 11.02 10.86 1.61
CA VAL A 88 11.07 9.94 0.45
C VAL A 88 9.88 8.97 0.53
N ALA A 89 9.57 8.48 1.74
CA ALA A 89 8.45 7.55 1.94
C ALA A 89 7.13 8.14 1.44
N LEU A 90 6.83 9.39 1.82
CA LEU A 90 5.60 10.05 1.38
C LEU A 90 5.55 10.20 -0.13
N THR A 91 6.64 10.68 -0.74
CA THR A 91 6.72 10.89 -2.19
C THR A 91 6.50 9.59 -2.94
N GLU A 92 7.14 8.51 -2.51
CA GLU A 92 7.03 7.21 -3.19
C GLU A 92 5.63 6.59 -3.00
N ILE A 93 5.02 6.73 -1.83
CA ILE A 93 3.64 6.27 -1.61
C ILE A 93 2.68 7.03 -2.53
N GLN A 94 2.84 8.33 -2.67
CA GLN A 94 2.01 9.13 -3.58
C GLN A 94 2.18 8.68 -5.03
N LYS A 95 3.40 8.39 -5.47
CA LYS A 95 3.66 7.86 -6.81
C LYS A 95 2.99 6.50 -7.03
N LEU A 96 3.04 5.62 -6.04
CA LEU A 96 2.38 4.31 -6.12
C LEU A 96 0.86 4.45 -6.22
N PHE A 97 0.28 5.39 -5.47
CA PHE A 97 -1.16 5.66 -5.55
C PHE A 97 -1.55 6.14 -6.94
N LEU A 98 -0.76 7.05 -7.54
CA LEU A 98 -1.03 7.53 -8.89
C LEU A 98 -0.92 6.41 -9.93
N LYS A 99 0.09 5.56 -9.81
CA LYS A 99 0.34 4.48 -10.77
C LYS A 99 -0.73 3.39 -10.70
N TYR A 100 -1.22 3.06 -9.50
CA TYR A 100 -2.15 1.95 -9.28
C TYR A 100 -3.54 2.43 -8.88
N ALA A 101 -3.88 3.68 -9.13
CA ALA A 101 -5.21 4.22 -8.84
C ALA A 101 -6.29 3.46 -9.62
N LEU A 102 -7.43 3.36 -9.00
CA LEU A 102 -8.59 2.67 -9.59
C LEU A 102 -9.36 3.55 -10.56
#